data_573d8d2017bc13c3e6b1f45ffbeb2420
#
_entry.id   573d8d2017bc13c3e6b1f45ffbeb2420
#
_cell.length_a   1.000
_cell.length_b   1.000
_cell.length_c   1.000
_cell.angle_alpha   90.00
_cell.angle_beta   90.00
_cell.angle_gamma   90.00
#
_symmetry.space_group_name_H-M   'P 1'
#
loop_
_entity.id
_entity.type
_entity.pdbx_description
1 polymer ?
#
loop_
_entity_poly.entity_id
_entity_poly.type
_entity_poly.pdbx_seq_one_letter_code
_entity_poly.pdbx_strand_id
1 'polypeptide(L)'
;MDKLLVGLSVLFANVKALFYKVAYAGRVRAELIVASPYFPSVRVRNGGMIACARVKFRRRCSIFADGGVVDIGRGTFLNNDCSINSNQSIVIGENTLLGEGVKIYDHNHRVIDGVVSHSEFDSAPVSIGKDCWIGSNVVILPGVSICEKVIIGSGSVVTKSITTPGVYVTENVKLKKIN
;
A
#
# COMPACT_ATOMS: atom_id res chain seq x y z
N MET A 1 14.38 -15.51 19.11
CA MET A 1 13.05 -15.05 19.53
C MET A 1 12.25 -16.27 19.92
N ASP A 2 11.70 -16.31 21.13
CA ASP A 2 11.02 -17.46 21.68
C ASP A 2 9.81 -17.86 20.82
N LYS A 3 9.66 -19.16 20.50
CA LYS A 3 8.55 -19.70 19.68
C LYS A 3 7.18 -19.35 20.27
N LEU A 4 7.10 -19.28 21.62
CA LEU A 4 5.89 -18.89 22.34
C LEU A 4 5.50 -17.44 22.04
N LEU A 5 6.47 -16.50 22.06
CA LEU A 5 6.24 -15.07 21.76
C LEU A 5 5.80 -14.86 20.31
N VAL A 6 6.36 -15.62 19.37
CA VAL A 6 5.93 -15.59 17.96
C VAL A 6 4.49 -16.09 17.83
N GLY A 7 4.16 -17.21 18.47
CA GLY A 7 2.80 -17.78 18.47
C GLY A 7 1.76 -16.79 19.02
N LEU A 8 2.05 -16.15 20.15
CA LEU A 8 1.19 -15.12 20.75
C LEU A 8 1.02 -13.91 19.80
N SER A 9 2.09 -13.44 19.17
CA SER A 9 2.03 -12.31 18.23
C SER A 9 1.16 -12.63 17.00
N VAL A 10 1.26 -13.85 16.47
CA VAL A 10 0.40 -14.32 15.37
C VAL A 10 -1.06 -14.39 15.80
N LEU A 11 -1.34 -14.88 17.01
CA LEU A 11 -2.70 -14.89 17.57
C LEU A 11 -3.26 -13.46 17.66
N PHE A 12 -2.51 -12.51 18.21
CA PHE A 12 -2.91 -11.10 18.27
C PHE A 12 -3.19 -10.50 16.90
N ALA A 13 -2.38 -10.81 15.89
CA ALA A 13 -2.59 -10.33 14.52
C ALA A 13 -3.90 -10.87 13.94
N ASN A 14 -4.24 -12.13 14.18
CA ASN A 14 -5.50 -12.73 13.73
C ASN A 14 -6.72 -12.15 14.48
N VAL A 15 -6.61 -11.92 15.80
CA VAL A 15 -7.66 -11.24 16.58
C VAL A 15 -7.90 -9.82 16.04
N LYS A 16 -6.84 -9.08 15.73
CA LYS A 16 -6.93 -7.75 15.13
C LYS A 16 -7.59 -7.77 13.76
N ALA A 17 -7.24 -8.75 12.91
CA ALA A 17 -7.87 -8.93 11.59
C ALA A 17 -9.36 -9.22 11.73
N LEU A 18 -9.76 -10.10 12.66
CA LEU A 18 -11.15 -10.41 12.96
C LEU A 18 -11.89 -9.17 13.47
N PHE A 19 -11.29 -8.42 14.39
CA PHE A 19 -11.86 -7.17 14.90
C PHE A 19 -12.19 -6.20 13.76
N TYR A 20 -11.24 -5.94 12.84
CA TYR A 20 -11.51 -5.05 11.72
C TYR A 20 -12.59 -5.60 10.77
N LYS A 21 -12.61 -6.91 10.55
CA LYS A 21 -13.64 -7.56 9.72
C LYS A 21 -15.04 -7.33 10.27
N VAL A 22 -15.22 -7.42 11.58
CA VAL A 22 -16.47 -7.16 12.28
C VAL A 22 -16.78 -5.65 12.34
N ALA A 23 -15.81 -4.84 12.79
CA ALA A 23 -15.97 -3.40 12.98
C ALA A 23 -16.34 -2.66 11.69
N TYR A 24 -15.83 -3.14 10.55
CA TYR A 24 -16.13 -2.54 9.24
C TYR A 24 -17.18 -3.32 8.42
N ALA A 25 -18.00 -4.15 9.06
CA ALA A 25 -19.15 -4.82 8.44
C ALA A 25 -18.81 -5.49 7.09
N GLY A 26 -17.70 -6.27 7.03
CA GLY A 26 -17.25 -6.99 5.84
C GLY A 26 -16.54 -6.15 4.77
N ARG A 27 -16.38 -4.85 4.97
CA ARG A 27 -15.57 -3.98 4.07
C ARG A 27 -14.07 -4.24 4.18
N VAL A 28 -13.63 -4.91 5.24
CA VAL A 28 -12.28 -5.44 5.39
C VAL A 28 -12.34 -6.95 5.18
N ARG A 29 -11.79 -7.42 4.06
CA ARG A 29 -11.70 -8.82 3.69
C ARG A 29 -10.26 -9.29 3.85
N ALA A 30 -9.91 -9.77 5.05
CA ALA A 30 -8.62 -10.40 5.31
C ALA A 30 -8.83 -11.91 5.49
N GLU A 31 -7.94 -12.74 4.94
CA GLU A 31 -7.91 -14.16 5.31
C GLU A 31 -7.55 -14.28 6.80
N LEU A 32 -8.29 -15.12 7.56
CA LEU A 32 -8.15 -15.27 9.00
C LEU A 32 -6.85 -15.99 9.44
N ILE A 33 -6.08 -16.53 8.50
CA ILE A 33 -4.80 -17.14 8.80
C ILE A 33 -3.70 -16.20 8.32
N VAL A 34 -3.44 -15.16 9.09
CA VAL A 34 -2.28 -14.30 8.89
C VAL A 34 -1.08 -15.01 9.50
N ALA A 35 -0.20 -15.56 8.66
CA ALA A 35 1.05 -16.18 9.09
C ALA A 35 2.11 -15.13 9.53
N SER A 36 1.68 -13.91 9.81
CA SER A 36 2.53 -12.79 10.20
C SER A 36 2.22 -12.39 11.65
N PRO A 37 3.24 -12.10 12.47
CA PRO A 37 3.03 -11.63 13.84
C PRO A 37 2.47 -10.20 13.90
N TYR A 38 2.29 -9.54 12.76
CA TYR A 38 1.80 -8.18 12.68
C TYR A 38 0.64 -8.06 11.70
N PHE A 39 -0.34 -7.24 12.06
CA PHE A 39 -1.43 -6.83 11.20
C PHE A 39 -1.43 -5.29 11.12
N PRO A 40 -1.69 -4.67 9.95
CA PRO A 40 -1.60 -3.22 9.77
C PRO A 40 -2.61 -2.47 10.64
N SER A 41 -2.40 -1.17 10.82
CA SER A 41 -3.46 -0.26 11.21
C SER A 41 -4.38 -0.08 10.00
N VAL A 42 -5.67 -0.36 10.18
CA VAL A 42 -6.68 -0.28 9.12
C VAL A 42 -7.66 0.82 9.44
N ARG A 43 -7.96 1.66 8.44
CA ARG A 43 -9.03 2.66 8.51
C ARG A 43 -9.85 2.61 7.23
N VAL A 44 -11.17 2.54 7.39
CA VAL A 44 -12.10 2.55 6.26
C VAL A 44 -13.14 3.64 6.51
N ARG A 45 -13.38 4.49 5.52
CA ARG A 45 -14.38 5.57 5.55
C ARG A 45 -15.16 5.62 4.23
N ASN A 46 -16.26 6.33 4.20
CA ASN A 46 -17.04 6.71 3.00
C ASN A 46 -17.28 5.55 2.02
N GLY A 47 -17.52 4.34 2.54
CA GLY A 47 -17.78 3.18 1.69
C GLY A 47 -16.56 2.43 1.17
N GLY A 48 -15.35 2.85 1.54
CA GLY A 48 -14.11 2.20 1.11
C GLY A 48 -14.04 0.71 1.42
N MET A 49 -13.13 -0.02 0.78
CA MET A 49 -12.93 -1.45 0.95
C MET A 49 -11.45 -1.81 0.99
N ILE A 50 -11.10 -2.82 1.78
CA ILE A 50 -9.74 -3.38 1.85
C ILE A 50 -9.83 -4.90 1.72
N ALA A 51 -9.11 -5.46 0.76
CA ALA A 51 -8.93 -6.90 0.58
C ALA A 51 -7.46 -7.28 0.70
N CYS A 52 -7.16 -8.31 1.48
CA CYS A 52 -5.81 -8.83 1.69
C CYS A 52 -5.87 -10.36 1.77
N ALA A 53 -5.26 -11.07 0.82
CA ALA A 53 -5.22 -12.52 0.81
C ALA A 53 -3.80 -13.03 1.13
N ARG A 54 -3.60 -13.67 2.29
CA ARG A 54 -2.30 -14.23 2.73
C ARG A 54 -1.11 -13.27 2.60
N VAL A 55 -1.35 -12.00 2.96
CA VAL A 55 -0.35 -10.94 2.95
C VAL A 55 0.47 -10.99 4.24
N LYS A 56 1.78 -10.79 4.13
CA LYS A 56 2.69 -10.70 5.29
C LYS A 56 3.00 -9.23 5.58
N PHE A 57 2.76 -8.81 6.82
CA PHE A 57 3.06 -7.45 7.28
C PHE A 57 4.17 -7.44 8.33
N ARG A 58 5.01 -6.44 8.27
CA ARG A 58 5.91 -6.04 9.34
C ARG A 58 5.27 -4.94 10.20
N ARG A 59 6.07 -4.35 11.08
CA ARG A 59 5.60 -3.36 12.07
C ARG A 59 5.17 -2.05 11.41
N ARG A 60 4.20 -1.37 12.03
CA ARG A 60 3.76 -0.01 11.71
C ARG A 60 3.28 0.21 10.26
N CYS A 61 2.84 -0.86 9.61
CA CYS A 61 2.13 -0.69 8.33
C CYS A 61 0.74 -0.08 8.58
N SER A 62 0.29 0.75 7.63
CA SER A 62 -1.05 1.35 7.65
C SER A 62 -1.72 1.24 6.29
N ILE A 63 -3.03 0.98 6.29
CA ILE A 63 -3.87 0.96 5.10
C ILE A 63 -5.11 1.79 5.38
N PHE A 64 -5.32 2.80 4.56
CA PHE A 64 -6.47 3.68 4.64
C PHE A 64 -7.23 3.68 3.30
N ALA A 65 -8.55 3.39 3.36
CA ALA A 65 -9.46 3.49 2.22
C ALA A 65 -10.59 4.47 2.57
N ASP A 66 -10.60 5.63 1.91
CA ASP A 66 -11.60 6.67 2.06
C ASP A 66 -12.42 6.79 0.76
N GLY A 67 -13.52 6.07 0.68
CA GLY A 67 -14.27 5.87 -0.56
C GLY A 67 -13.61 4.91 -1.56
N GLY A 68 -12.30 4.71 -1.46
CA GLY A 68 -11.51 3.90 -2.39
C GLY A 68 -11.43 2.42 -2.04
N VAL A 69 -10.76 1.68 -2.90
CA VAL A 69 -10.51 0.24 -2.76
C VAL A 69 -9.01 -0.02 -2.67
N VAL A 70 -8.59 -0.84 -1.70
CA VAL A 70 -7.24 -1.40 -1.63
C VAL A 70 -7.34 -2.91 -1.75
N ASP A 71 -6.72 -3.47 -2.78
CA ASP A 71 -6.64 -4.92 -3.00
C ASP A 71 -5.17 -5.36 -3.05
N ILE A 72 -4.78 -6.27 -2.14
CA ILE A 72 -3.40 -6.74 -2.02
C ILE A 72 -3.38 -8.25 -2.26
N GLY A 73 -2.73 -8.64 -3.34
CA GLY A 73 -2.63 -10.00 -3.81
C GLY A 73 -1.88 -10.93 -2.85
N ARG A 74 -2.13 -12.22 -3.04
CA ARG A 74 -1.58 -13.32 -2.24
C ARG A 74 -0.04 -13.32 -2.27
N GLY A 75 0.56 -13.64 -1.15
CA GLY A 75 2.02 -13.78 -1.03
C GLY A 75 2.78 -12.46 -0.95
N THR A 76 2.09 -11.33 -1.10
CA THR A 76 2.70 -10.00 -0.98
C THR A 76 3.26 -9.77 0.42
N PHE A 77 4.40 -9.10 0.49
CA PHE A 77 5.08 -8.75 1.72
C PHE A 77 5.25 -7.24 1.85
N LEU A 78 4.80 -6.67 2.96
CA LEU A 78 5.04 -5.27 3.33
C LEU A 78 6.03 -5.22 4.50
N ASN A 79 7.18 -4.57 4.28
CA ASN A 79 8.16 -4.33 5.33
C ASN A 79 7.68 -3.23 6.28
N ASN A 80 8.50 -2.83 7.26
CA ASN A 80 8.12 -1.84 8.26
C ASN A 80 7.70 -0.51 7.62
N ASP A 81 6.79 0.20 8.29
CA ASP A 81 6.44 1.58 7.98
C ASP A 81 5.83 1.83 6.59
N CYS A 82 5.30 0.78 5.94
CA CYS A 82 4.57 0.95 4.68
C CYS A 82 3.23 1.63 4.90
N SER A 83 2.87 2.55 3.99
CA SER A 83 1.59 3.28 4.03
C SER A 83 0.89 3.23 2.67
N ILE A 84 -0.36 2.78 2.66
CA ILE A 84 -1.21 2.69 1.47
C ILE A 84 -2.47 3.49 1.74
N ASN A 85 -2.73 4.52 0.93
CA ASN A 85 -3.86 5.43 1.11
C ASN A 85 -4.64 5.58 -0.19
N SER A 86 -5.91 5.17 -0.18
CA SER A 86 -6.76 5.11 -1.36
C SER A 86 -8.05 5.91 -1.19
N ASN A 87 -8.30 6.77 -2.17
CA ASN A 87 -9.57 7.46 -2.39
C ASN A 87 -10.31 6.93 -3.63
N GLN A 88 -9.63 6.18 -4.50
CA GLN A 88 -10.22 5.58 -5.70
C GLN A 88 -9.90 4.09 -5.79
N SER A 89 -8.65 3.71 -6.10
CA SER A 89 -8.26 2.30 -6.21
C SER A 89 -6.74 2.12 -6.15
N ILE A 90 -6.29 1.21 -5.30
CA ILE A 90 -4.90 0.73 -5.28
C ILE A 90 -4.93 -0.80 -5.35
N VAL A 91 -4.32 -1.35 -6.40
CA VAL A 91 -4.21 -2.80 -6.59
C VAL A 91 -2.74 -3.20 -6.57
N ILE A 92 -2.39 -4.19 -5.76
CA ILE A 92 -1.03 -4.76 -5.68
C ILE A 92 -1.13 -6.24 -6.02
N GLY A 93 -0.42 -6.65 -7.07
CA GLY A 93 -0.39 -8.02 -7.54
C GLY A 93 0.28 -8.99 -6.58
N GLU A 94 0.10 -10.28 -6.84
CA GLU A 94 0.60 -11.37 -6.03
C GLU A 94 2.14 -11.37 -5.92
N ASN A 95 2.68 -11.92 -4.84
CA ASN A 95 4.10 -12.12 -4.57
C ASN A 95 4.97 -10.85 -4.66
N THR A 96 4.37 -9.66 -4.60
CA THR A 96 5.10 -8.40 -4.66
C THR A 96 5.71 -8.07 -3.30
N LEU A 97 6.97 -7.59 -3.31
CA LEU A 97 7.71 -7.21 -2.11
C LEU A 97 7.78 -5.69 -2.01
N LEU A 98 7.28 -5.13 -0.89
CA LEU A 98 7.43 -3.72 -0.56
C LEU A 98 8.51 -3.56 0.51
N GLY A 99 9.56 -2.82 0.20
CA GLY A 99 10.63 -2.43 1.11
C GLY A 99 10.12 -1.55 2.25
N GLU A 100 10.99 -1.26 3.20
CA GLU A 100 10.67 -0.42 4.35
C GLU A 100 10.29 1.00 3.92
N GLY A 101 9.24 1.57 4.53
CA GLY A 101 8.84 2.96 4.29
C GLY A 101 8.20 3.22 2.92
N VAL A 102 7.82 2.21 2.16
CA VAL A 102 7.11 2.40 0.88
C VAL A 102 5.78 3.10 1.12
N LYS A 103 5.49 4.10 0.28
CA LYS A 103 4.25 4.88 0.31
C LYS A 103 3.54 4.84 -1.03
N ILE A 104 2.24 4.54 -1.01
CA ILE A 104 1.40 4.46 -2.21
C ILE A 104 0.17 5.33 -2.00
N TYR A 105 -0.02 6.29 -2.91
CA TYR A 105 -1.14 7.21 -2.91
C TYR A 105 -1.81 7.21 -4.28
N ASP A 106 -3.13 7.14 -4.32
CA ASP A 106 -3.93 7.29 -5.54
C ASP A 106 -4.58 8.67 -5.64
N HIS A 107 -4.19 9.62 -4.80
CA HIS A 107 -4.77 10.96 -4.76
C HIS A 107 -3.77 12.02 -4.32
N ASN A 108 -4.03 13.24 -4.75
CA ASN A 108 -3.40 14.48 -4.27
C ASN A 108 -4.50 15.44 -3.80
N HIS A 109 -4.17 16.34 -2.89
CA HIS A 109 -5.05 17.47 -2.58
C HIS A 109 -5.20 18.36 -3.81
N ARG A 110 -6.44 18.74 -4.14
CA ARG A 110 -6.72 19.67 -5.23
C ARG A 110 -6.24 21.08 -4.88
N VAL A 111 -5.69 21.77 -5.86
CA VAL A 111 -5.34 23.18 -5.75
C VAL A 111 -6.38 24.01 -6.49
N ILE A 112 -7.07 24.92 -5.78
CA ILE A 112 -8.10 25.79 -6.31
C ILE A 112 -7.63 27.24 -6.10
N ASP A 113 -7.48 28.00 -7.17
CA ASP A 113 -7.00 29.39 -7.15
C ASP A 113 -5.68 29.56 -6.36
N GLY A 114 -4.76 28.60 -6.49
CA GLY A 114 -3.47 28.61 -5.82
C GLY A 114 -3.50 28.17 -4.36
N VAL A 115 -4.66 27.79 -3.81
CA VAL A 115 -4.83 27.33 -2.43
C VAL A 115 -5.08 25.82 -2.40
N VAL A 116 -4.37 25.10 -1.52
CA VAL A 116 -4.56 23.66 -1.33
C VAL A 116 -5.88 23.41 -0.60
N SER A 117 -6.81 22.66 -1.22
CA SER A 117 -8.06 22.25 -0.60
C SER A 117 -7.78 21.16 0.46
N HIS A 118 -8.44 21.28 1.63
CA HIS A 118 -8.38 20.28 2.68
C HIS A 118 -9.36 19.10 2.48
N SER A 119 -10.38 19.28 1.63
CA SER A 119 -11.48 18.33 1.45
C SER A 119 -11.61 17.78 0.03
N GLU A 120 -11.01 18.43 -0.97
CA GLU A 120 -11.08 17.99 -2.35
C GLU A 120 -9.78 17.36 -2.80
N PHE A 121 -9.91 16.27 -3.56
CA PHE A 121 -8.80 15.45 -4.03
C PHE A 121 -8.91 15.21 -5.54
N ASP A 122 -7.77 15.20 -6.20
CA ASP A 122 -7.62 14.67 -7.56
C ASP A 122 -7.10 13.24 -7.42
N SER A 123 -7.95 12.27 -7.79
CA SER A 123 -7.65 10.85 -7.62
C SER A 123 -7.46 10.17 -8.97
N ALA A 124 -6.50 9.24 -9.04
CA ALA A 124 -6.26 8.39 -10.19
C ALA A 124 -5.74 7.03 -9.72
N PRO A 125 -6.25 5.91 -10.27
CA PRO A 125 -5.97 4.58 -9.76
C PRO A 125 -4.47 4.23 -9.86
N VAL A 126 -3.98 3.45 -8.90
CA VAL A 126 -2.63 2.89 -8.91
C VAL A 126 -2.71 1.39 -9.04
N SER A 127 -1.90 0.81 -9.92
CA SER A 127 -1.75 -0.64 -10.05
C SER A 127 -0.29 -1.06 -10.05
N ILE A 128 0.03 -2.12 -9.32
CA ILE A 128 1.34 -2.76 -9.28
C ILE A 128 1.14 -4.22 -9.67
N GLY A 129 1.86 -4.68 -10.68
CA GLY A 129 1.81 -6.05 -11.14
C GLY A 129 2.33 -7.05 -10.12
N LYS A 130 2.22 -8.34 -10.46
CA LYS A 130 2.76 -9.43 -9.64
C LYS A 130 4.28 -9.53 -9.76
N ASP A 131 4.90 -10.20 -8.78
CA ASP A 131 6.33 -10.52 -8.76
C ASP A 131 7.22 -9.27 -8.86
N CYS A 132 6.76 -8.12 -8.36
CA CYS A 132 7.53 -6.88 -8.29
C CYS A 132 8.33 -6.77 -7.00
N TRP A 133 9.42 -6.01 -7.05
CA TRP A 133 10.15 -5.57 -5.87
C TRP A 133 10.24 -4.04 -5.83
N ILE A 134 9.55 -3.46 -4.89
CA ILE A 134 9.55 -2.01 -4.64
C ILE A 134 10.54 -1.74 -3.50
N GLY A 135 11.64 -1.08 -3.80
CA GLY A 135 12.71 -0.78 -2.86
C GLY A 135 12.27 0.10 -1.69
N SER A 136 13.10 0.19 -0.67
CA SER A 136 12.78 0.98 0.54
C SER A 136 12.62 2.47 0.22
N ASN A 137 11.69 3.13 0.94
CA ASN A 137 11.37 4.55 0.79
C ASN A 137 10.94 4.98 -0.63
N VAL A 138 10.45 4.04 -1.42
CA VAL A 138 9.82 4.37 -2.71
C VAL A 138 8.46 5.00 -2.46
N VAL A 139 8.16 6.05 -3.24
CA VAL A 139 6.84 6.69 -3.28
C VAL A 139 6.22 6.45 -4.65
N ILE A 140 4.98 5.91 -4.67
CA ILE A 140 4.21 5.72 -5.91
C ILE A 140 3.05 6.70 -5.91
N LEU A 141 2.98 7.54 -6.96
CA LEU A 141 2.03 8.63 -7.10
C LEU A 141 0.76 8.22 -7.85
N PRO A 142 -0.30 9.03 -7.76
CA PRO A 142 -1.57 8.77 -8.43
C PRO A 142 -1.43 8.53 -9.94
N GLY A 143 -2.24 7.60 -10.47
CA GLY A 143 -2.29 7.27 -11.90
C GLY A 143 -1.18 6.35 -12.41
N VAL A 144 -0.28 5.89 -11.53
CA VAL A 144 0.83 5.03 -11.92
C VAL A 144 0.37 3.58 -12.05
N SER A 145 0.67 2.97 -13.19
CA SER A 145 0.55 1.54 -13.44
C SER A 145 1.94 0.93 -13.66
N ILE A 146 2.28 -0.09 -12.89
CA ILE A 146 3.55 -0.82 -12.98
C ILE A 146 3.23 -2.25 -13.43
N CYS A 147 3.82 -2.68 -14.56
CA CYS A 147 3.65 -4.05 -15.03
C CYS A 147 4.31 -5.07 -14.09
N GLU A 148 4.14 -6.35 -14.36
CA GLU A 148 4.75 -7.43 -13.57
C GLU A 148 6.28 -7.47 -13.71
N LYS A 149 6.96 -8.09 -12.71
CA LYS A 149 8.41 -8.36 -12.71
C LYS A 149 9.27 -7.10 -12.83
N VAL A 150 8.82 -6.01 -12.21
CA VAL A 150 9.55 -4.74 -12.13
C VAL A 150 10.26 -4.65 -10.78
N ILE A 151 11.49 -4.16 -10.80
CA ILE A 151 12.26 -3.79 -9.61
C ILE A 151 12.42 -2.27 -9.60
N ILE A 152 11.99 -1.62 -8.51
CA ILE A 152 12.19 -0.19 -8.29
C ILE A 152 13.28 0.00 -7.23
N GLY A 153 14.32 0.74 -7.58
CA GLY A 153 15.40 1.09 -6.65
C GLY A 153 14.93 1.96 -5.48
N SER A 154 15.56 1.77 -4.34
CA SER A 154 15.21 2.49 -3.11
C SER A 154 15.28 4.01 -3.27
N GLY A 155 14.41 4.73 -2.57
CA GLY A 155 14.34 6.19 -2.59
C GLY A 155 13.75 6.79 -3.87
N SER A 156 13.26 5.97 -4.80
CA SER A 156 12.66 6.46 -6.05
C SER A 156 11.27 7.05 -5.82
N VAL A 157 10.93 8.10 -6.60
CA VAL A 157 9.57 8.61 -6.74
C VAL A 157 9.05 8.24 -8.11
N VAL A 158 8.05 7.35 -8.16
CA VAL A 158 7.46 6.86 -9.40
C VAL A 158 6.29 7.76 -9.78
N THR A 159 6.47 8.52 -10.85
CA THR A 159 5.51 9.51 -11.35
C THR A 159 4.90 9.13 -12.70
N LYS A 160 5.42 8.07 -13.33
CA LYS A 160 4.99 7.59 -14.65
C LYS A 160 4.83 6.08 -14.63
N SER A 161 3.90 5.58 -15.42
CA SER A 161 3.66 4.16 -15.58
C SER A 161 4.85 3.45 -16.21
N ILE A 162 5.05 2.19 -15.80
CA ILE A 162 6.13 1.31 -16.27
C ILE A 162 5.48 0.11 -16.97
N THR A 163 5.71 0.00 -18.26
CA THR A 163 5.04 -0.98 -19.13
C THR A 163 5.91 -2.18 -19.51
N THR A 164 7.19 -2.15 -19.17
CA THR A 164 8.13 -3.25 -19.48
C THR A 164 8.81 -3.73 -18.21
N PRO A 165 9.00 -5.05 -18.02
CA PRO A 165 9.76 -5.61 -16.92
C PRO A 165 11.21 -5.08 -16.93
N GLY A 166 11.81 -4.91 -15.75
CA GLY A 166 13.19 -4.43 -15.64
C GLY A 166 13.48 -3.78 -14.29
N VAL A 167 14.68 -3.22 -14.18
CA VAL A 167 15.16 -2.50 -13.00
C VAL A 167 15.15 -1.00 -13.29
N TYR A 168 14.47 -0.26 -12.44
CA TYR A 168 14.26 1.19 -12.57
C TYR A 168 14.80 1.90 -11.34
N VAL A 169 15.56 2.94 -11.55
CA VAL A 169 16.11 3.80 -10.50
C VAL A 169 15.87 5.26 -10.85
N THR A 170 15.72 6.11 -9.86
CA THR A 170 15.66 7.55 -10.08
C THR A 170 17.08 8.10 -10.16
N GLU A 171 17.43 8.72 -11.28
CA GLU A 171 18.67 9.48 -11.44
C GLU A 171 18.42 10.95 -11.19
N ASN A 172 19.35 11.62 -10.49
CA ASN A 172 19.40 13.08 -10.29
C ASN A 172 18.08 13.70 -9.76
N VAL A 173 17.79 13.48 -8.49
CA VAL A 173 16.66 14.15 -7.81
C VAL A 173 16.97 15.62 -7.61
N LYS A 174 16.53 16.48 -8.54
CA LYS A 174 16.57 17.94 -8.40
C LYS A 174 15.15 18.49 -8.27
N LEU A 175 14.94 19.36 -7.28
CA LEU A 175 13.70 20.11 -7.21
C LEU A 175 13.62 21.04 -8.43
N LYS A 176 12.52 20.94 -9.19
CA LYS A 176 12.21 21.80 -10.32
C LYS A 176 10.91 22.52 -10.03
N LYS A 177 10.92 23.84 -10.16
CA LYS A 177 9.67 24.60 -10.22
C LYS A 177 8.91 24.20 -11.49
N ILE A 178 7.63 23.84 -11.37
CA ILE A 178 6.80 23.35 -12.48
C ILE A 178 5.75 24.35 -12.94
N ASN A 179 5.72 25.55 -12.31
CA ASN A 179 4.91 26.73 -12.71
C ASN A 179 5.36 27.98 -11.95
#